data_b9aa61a624b9d299e69de4c274316b2e
#
_entry.id   b9aa61a624b9d299e69de4c274316b2e
#
_cell.length_a   1.000
_cell.length_b   1.000
_cell.length_c   1.000
_cell.angle_alpha   90.00
_cell.angle_beta   90.00
_cell.angle_gamma   90.00
#
_symmetry.space_group_name_H-M   'P 1'
#
loop_
_entity.id
_entity.type
_entity.pdbx_description
1 polymer ?
#
loop_
_entity_poly.entity_id
_entity_poly.type
_entity_poly.pdbx_seq_one_letter_code
_entity_poly.pdbx_strand_id
1 'polypeptide(L)'
;MKNWMIAAALLAGTTNALAQPTAAEGIARYRELLADGNPAELWEAKGEALWKQKRGPKNASLELCDMGKGPGVVKGAFVELPRYFSDTGRVQDMESRLLTCLEALQGFSAVEIAKTPFGRGEQANMDSLVAWIASESRGLKFNLPQAHAEERKMFEVGKRVFFFRGGPYDFSCASCHGEDGKRIRLQDLPNLTKNPGDGVGFAAWPAYRVSNGQLWGMQLRLNDCYRQQRFPFPGYASDATIALGVYMGVNSKGAASIAPSIKR
;
A
#
# COMPACT_ATOMS: atom_id res chain seq x y z
N MET A 1 -68.56 33.40 43.76
CA MET A 1 -67.33 33.66 43.05
C MET A 1 -66.54 32.38 43.06
N LYS A 2 -66.48 31.64 41.93
CA LYS A 2 -65.76 30.34 41.77
C LYS A 2 -64.45 30.57 41.06
N ASN A 3 -63.33 30.37 41.77
CA ASN A 3 -61.96 30.41 41.18
C ASN A 3 -61.68 29.09 40.46
N TRP A 4 -61.47 29.17 39.18
CA TRP A 4 -60.93 28.06 38.41
C TRP A 4 -59.39 28.24 38.31
N MET A 5 -58.65 27.31 38.89
CA MET A 5 -57.23 27.17 38.65
C MET A 5 -57.03 26.25 37.45
N ILE A 6 -56.41 26.79 36.39
CA ILE A 6 -55.95 26.06 35.24
C ILE A 6 -54.54 25.53 35.53
N ALA A 7 -54.43 24.23 35.73
CA ALA A 7 -53.09 23.58 35.82
C ALA A 7 -52.59 23.33 34.42
N ALA A 8 -51.53 24.05 34.02
CA ALA A 8 -50.82 23.78 32.78
C ALA A 8 -49.81 22.66 33.01
N ALA A 9 -50.05 21.48 32.42
CA ALA A 9 -49.11 20.36 32.39
C ALA A 9 -48.04 20.62 31.30
N LEU A 10 -46.80 20.91 31.71
CA LEU A 10 -45.64 20.97 30.84
C LEU A 10 -45.22 19.53 30.47
N LEU A 11 -45.56 19.10 29.26
CA LEU A 11 -44.99 17.90 28.65
C LEU A 11 -43.53 18.20 28.25
N ALA A 12 -42.56 17.77 29.06
CA ALA A 12 -41.16 17.75 28.72
C ALA A 12 -40.91 16.61 27.75
N GLY A 13 -40.97 16.90 26.45
CA GLY A 13 -40.57 15.98 25.41
C GLY A 13 -39.05 15.80 25.45
N THR A 14 -38.58 14.65 25.91
CA THR A 14 -37.16 14.25 25.76
C THR A 14 -36.87 13.96 24.29
N THR A 15 -36.35 14.94 23.57
CA THR A 15 -35.78 14.70 22.24
C THR A 15 -34.49 13.91 22.44
N ASN A 16 -34.54 12.60 22.12
CA ASN A 16 -33.32 11.83 21.94
C ASN A 16 -32.56 12.42 20.76
N ALA A 17 -31.63 13.31 21.04
CA ALA A 17 -30.64 13.75 20.05
C ALA A 17 -29.78 12.52 19.70
N LEU A 18 -30.05 11.89 18.57
CA LEU A 18 -29.15 10.88 18.01
C LEU A 18 -27.79 11.55 17.82
N ALA A 19 -26.79 11.08 18.57
CA ALA A 19 -25.43 11.59 18.44
C ALA A 19 -24.98 11.40 16.97
N GLN A 20 -24.59 12.48 16.33
CA GLN A 20 -24.06 12.39 14.98
C GLN A 20 -22.73 11.63 15.03
N PRO A 21 -22.49 10.71 14.06
CA PRO A 21 -21.22 9.98 14.04
C PRO A 21 -20.06 10.95 13.94
N THR A 22 -18.99 10.64 14.63
CA THR A 22 -17.72 11.40 14.51
C THR A 22 -17.18 11.31 13.06
N ALA A 23 -16.34 12.26 12.68
CA ALA A 23 -15.72 12.23 11.34
C ALA A 23 -14.96 10.92 11.10
N ALA A 24 -14.34 10.34 12.13
CA ALA A 24 -13.66 9.05 12.05
C ALA A 24 -14.63 7.88 11.78
N GLU A 25 -15.74 7.83 12.49
CA GLU A 25 -16.81 6.82 12.27
C GLU A 25 -17.46 6.98 10.88
N GLY A 26 -17.70 8.21 10.44
CA GLY A 26 -18.22 8.48 9.09
C GLY A 26 -17.25 8.00 8.00
N ILE A 27 -15.96 8.20 8.18
CA ILE A 27 -14.92 7.70 7.25
C ILE A 27 -14.85 6.16 7.27
N ALA A 28 -14.93 5.54 8.45
CA ALA A 28 -14.92 4.09 8.57
C ALA A 28 -16.13 3.47 7.86
N ARG A 29 -17.33 4.00 8.12
CA ARG A 29 -18.57 3.56 7.46
C ARG A 29 -18.55 3.75 5.94
N TYR A 30 -18.01 4.87 5.47
CA TYR A 30 -17.84 5.09 4.03
C TYR A 30 -16.88 4.08 3.39
N ARG A 31 -15.79 3.71 4.08
CA ARG A 31 -14.88 2.65 3.63
C ARG A 31 -15.55 1.28 3.58
N GLU A 32 -16.37 0.98 4.55
CA GLU A 32 -17.14 -0.25 4.64
C GLU A 32 -18.15 -0.37 3.48
N LEU A 33 -18.87 0.71 3.18
CA LEU A 33 -19.78 0.77 2.03
C LEU A 33 -19.06 0.63 0.68
N LEU A 34 -17.82 1.13 0.58
CA LEU A 34 -17.00 0.98 -0.64
C LEU A 34 -16.31 -0.39 -0.71
N ALA A 35 -16.21 -1.13 0.40
CA ALA A 35 -15.59 -2.46 0.39
C ALA A 35 -16.41 -3.48 -0.41
N ASP A 36 -17.71 -3.31 -0.48
CA ASP A 36 -18.66 -4.14 -1.25
C ASP A 36 -18.77 -3.73 -2.73
N GLY A 37 -17.78 -3.06 -3.25
CA GLY A 37 -17.65 -2.60 -4.64
C GLY A 37 -16.33 -1.85 -4.79
N ASN A 38 -15.25 -2.47 -4.30
CA ASN A 38 -13.93 -1.85 -4.31
C ASN A 38 -13.51 -1.54 -5.76
N PRO A 39 -13.36 -0.26 -6.14
CA PRO A 39 -12.95 0.09 -7.50
C PRO A 39 -11.61 -0.55 -7.93
N ALA A 40 -10.78 -0.97 -6.98
CA ALA A 40 -9.53 -1.69 -7.27
C ALA A 40 -9.76 -2.99 -8.04
N GLU A 41 -10.94 -3.60 -7.99
CA GLU A 41 -11.30 -4.82 -8.74
C GLU A 41 -11.13 -4.63 -10.26
N LEU A 42 -11.33 -3.41 -10.77
CA LEU A 42 -11.08 -3.11 -12.19
C LEU A 42 -9.58 -3.24 -12.54
N TRP A 43 -8.70 -2.83 -11.61
CA TRP A 43 -7.26 -3.01 -11.76
C TRP A 43 -6.84 -4.46 -11.58
N GLU A 44 -7.47 -5.19 -10.65
CA GLU A 44 -7.24 -6.62 -10.44
C GLU A 44 -7.55 -7.41 -11.73
N ALA A 45 -8.76 -7.22 -12.29
CA ALA A 45 -9.16 -7.89 -13.53
C ALA A 45 -8.25 -7.54 -14.71
N LYS A 46 -7.88 -6.26 -14.85
CA LYS A 46 -6.91 -5.83 -15.87
C LYS A 46 -5.54 -6.45 -15.63
N GLY A 47 -5.08 -6.54 -14.39
CA GLY A 47 -3.79 -7.11 -14.01
C GLY A 47 -3.70 -8.59 -14.37
N GLU A 48 -4.76 -9.35 -14.07
CA GLU A 48 -4.87 -10.76 -14.47
C GLU A 48 -4.78 -10.94 -15.99
N ALA A 49 -5.53 -10.12 -16.73
CA ALA A 49 -5.48 -10.15 -18.18
C ALA A 49 -4.08 -9.83 -18.72
N LEU A 50 -3.41 -8.80 -18.18
CA LEU A 50 -2.05 -8.41 -18.57
C LEU A 50 -1.01 -9.49 -18.26
N TRP A 51 -1.17 -10.23 -17.17
CA TRP A 51 -0.28 -11.35 -16.81
C TRP A 51 -0.31 -12.48 -17.84
N LYS A 52 -1.50 -12.83 -18.30
CA LYS A 52 -1.73 -13.90 -19.27
C LYS A 52 -1.49 -13.48 -20.73
N GLN A 53 -1.59 -12.18 -21.01
CA GLN A 53 -1.49 -11.64 -22.36
C GLN A 53 -0.05 -11.68 -22.88
N LYS A 54 0.11 -12.21 -24.11
CA LYS A 54 1.38 -12.08 -24.83
C LYS A 54 1.59 -10.64 -25.29
N ARG A 55 2.69 -10.03 -24.86
CA ARG A 55 2.99 -8.62 -25.07
C ARG A 55 4.49 -8.39 -25.28
N GLY A 56 4.80 -7.14 -25.61
CA GLY A 56 6.17 -6.67 -25.79
C GLY A 56 6.89 -7.22 -27.01
N PRO A 57 8.13 -6.80 -27.24
CA PRO A 57 8.93 -7.24 -28.40
C PRO A 57 9.10 -8.75 -28.52
N LYS A 58 9.11 -9.48 -27.40
CA LYS A 58 9.25 -10.95 -27.38
C LYS A 58 7.92 -11.69 -27.53
N ASN A 59 6.78 -10.99 -27.62
CA ASN A 59 5.44 -11.56 -27.73
C ASN A 59 5.19 -12.71 -26.73
N ALA A 60 5.51 -12.50 -25.46
CA ALA A 60 5.41 -13.48 -24.38
C ALA A 60 4.50 -12.98 -23.25
N SER A 61 3.91 -13.94 -22.50
CA SER A 61 3.15 -13.64 -21.28
C SER A 61 4.09 -13.55 -20.07
N LEU A 62 3.54 -13.14 -18.92
CA LEU A 62 4.26 -13.15 -17.63
C LEU A 62 4.10 -14.46 -16.86
N GLU A 63 3.43 -15.46 -17.40
CA GLU A 63 3.13 -16.72 -16.73
C GLU A 63 4.36 -17.55 -16.31
N LEU A 64 5.54 -17.19 -16.80
CA LEU A 64 6.81 -17.77 -16.34
C LEU A 64 7.57 -16.87 -15.35
N CYS A 65 7.02 -15.71 -14.98
CA CYS A 65 7.63 -14.84 -13.99
C CYS A 65 7.60 -15.50 -12.60
N ASP A 66 8.76 -15.61 -11.97
CA ASP A 66 8.89 -16.09 -10.60
C ASP A 66 8.81 -14.91 -9.63
N MET A 67 7.73 -14.83 -8.87
CA MET A 67 7.52 -13.86 -7.81
C MET A 67 8.07 -14.33 -6.44
N GLY A 68 8.95 -15.33 -6.43
CA GLY A 68 9.58 -15.90 -5.25
C GLY A 68 8.91 -17.16 -4.71
N LYS A 69 7.95 -17.70 -5.45
CA LYS A 69 7.23 -18.97 -5.15
C LYS A 69 7.42 -20.02 -6.24
N GLY A 70 8.27 -19.75 -7.20
CA GLY A 70 8.43 -20.51 -8.44
C GLY A 70 7.74 -19.86 -9.65
N PRO A 71 8.13 -20.24 -10.86
CA PRO A 71 7.61 -19.65 -12.09
C PRO A 71 6.07 -19.71 -12.16
N GLY A 72 5.44 -18.56 -12.41
CA GLY A 72 3.99 -18.42 -12.57
C GLY A 72 3.17 -18.45 -11.28
N VAL A 73 3.76 -18.76 -10.14
CA VAL A 73 3.05 -18.85 -8.87
C VAL A 73 2.94 -17.45 -8.23
N VAL A 74 1.75 -16.87 -8.27
CA VAL A 74 1.47 -15.54 -7.69
C VAL A 74 0.79 -15.62 -6.31
N LYS A 75 0.03 -16.69 -6.07
CA LYS A 75 -0.70 -16.88 -4.80
C LYS A 75 0.26 -16.88 -3.61
N GLY A 76 0.06 -15.95 -2.69
CA GLY A 76 0.87 -15.81 -1.49
C GLY A 76 2.25 -15.17 -1.72
N ALA A 77 2.59 -14.75 -2.94
CA ALA A 77 3.88 -14.12 -3.22
C ALA A 77 3.99 -12.74 -2.56
N PHE A 78 2.94 -11.94 -2.62
CA PHE A 78 2.96 -10.56 -2.10
C PHE A 78 3.32 -10.47 -0.61
N VAL A 79 2.84 -11.38 0.22
CA VAL A 79 3.10 -11.35 1.68
C VAL A 79 4.51 -11.81 2.08
N GLU A 80 5.33 -12.22 1.11
CA GLU A 80 6.74 -12.56 1.28
C GLU A 80 7.68 -11.61 0.51
N LEU A 81 7.16 -10.53 -0.06
CA LEU A 81 7.93 -9.50 -0.76
C LEU A 81 8.03 -8.22 0.09
N PRO A 82 9.20 -7.52 0.06
CA PRO A 82 10.45 -7.80 -0.69
C PRO A 82 11.26 -9.00 -0.17
N ARG A 83 11.99 -9.65 -1.08
CA ARG A 83 12.90 -10.75 -0.77
C ARG A 83 14.11 -10.81 -1.71
N TYR A 84 15.11 -11.61 -1.36
CA TYR A 84 16.25 -11.88 -2.24
C TYR A 84 15.88 -12.81 -3.39
N PHE A 85 16.37 -12.48 -4.59
CA PHE A 85 16.26 -13.30 -5.80
C PHE A 85 17.65 -13.65 -6.33
N SER A 86 17.92 -14.93 -6.44
CA SER A 86 19.25 -15.44 -6.85
C SER A 86 19.58 -15.18 -8.32
N ASP A 87 18.57 -15.09 -9.18
CA ASP A 87 18.74 -14.79 -10.60
C ASP A 87 19.23 -13.36 -10.90
N THR A 88 18.92 -12.42 -10.01
CA THR A 88 19.38 -11.03 -10.09
C THR A 88 20.46 -10.70 -9.07
N GLY A 89 20.68 -11.54 -8.07
CA GLY A 89 21.57 -11.27 -6.95
C GLY A 89 21.12 -10.11 -6.05
N ARG A 90 19.83 -9.74 -6.06
CA ARG A 90 19.31 -8.53 -5.40
C ARG A 90 18.04 -8.83 -4.60
N VAL A 91 17.82 -8.01 -3.58
CA VAL A 91 16.52 -7.92 -2.93
C VAL A 91 15.59 -7.09 -3.82
N GLN A 92 14.43 -7.63 -4.11
CA GLN A 92 13.43 -6.97 -4.95
C GLN A 92 12.07 -6.96 -4.26
N ASP A 93 11.36 -5.86 -4.40
CA ASP A 93 9.95 -5.77 -4.08
C ASP A 93 9.09 -6.22 -5.29
N MET A 94 7.78 -6.16 -5.15
CA MET A 94 6.87 -6.61 -6.20
C MET A 94 7.07 -5.83 -7.51
N GLU A 95 7.22 -4.52 -7.42
CA GLU A 95 7.34 -3.65 -8.60
C GLU A 95 8.69 -3.83 -9.29
N SER A 96 9.80 -3.88 -8.55
CA SER A 96 11.12 -4.15 -9.13
C SER A 96 11.26 -5.57 -9.69
N ARG A 97 10.59 -6.56 -9.07
CA ARG A 97 10.54 -7.92 -9.62
C ARG A 97 9.74 -7.99 -10.92
N LEU A 98 8.63 -7.29 -11.01
CA LEU A 98 7.86 -7.16 -12.24
C LEU A 98 8.66 -6.49 -13.35
N LEU A 99 9.44 -5.44 -13.06
CA LEU A 99 10.34 -4.83 -14.05
C LEU A 99 11.31 -5.87 -14.62
N THR A 100 11.91 -6.69 -13.77
CA THR A 100 12.80 -7.78 -14.21
C THR A 100 12.07 -8.77 -15.13
N CYS A 101 10.86 -9.18 -14.77
CA CYS A 101 10.08 -10.10 -15.60
C CYS A 101 9.63 -9.47 -16.92
N LEU A 102 9.20 -8.23 -16.92
CA LEU A 102 8.82 -7.51 -18.14
C LEU A 102 10.00 -7.42 -19.12
N GLU A 103 11.19 -7.16 -18.63
CA GLU A 103 12.41 -7.10 -19.44
C GLU A 103 12.83 -8.48 -19.92
N ALA A 104 12.92 -9.46 -19.02
CA ALA A 104 13.40 -10.79 -19.34
C ALA A 104 12.43 -11.57 -20.25
N LEU A 105 11.14 -11.53 -19.96
CA LEU A 105 10.14 -12.34 -20.67
C LEU A 105 9.53 -11.61 -21.87
N GLN A 106 9.15 -10.35 -21.70
CA GLN A 106 8.42 -9.59 -22.71
C GLN A 106 9.33 -8.67 -23.55
N GLY A 107 10.53 -8.36 -23.09
CA GLY A 107 11.49 -7.52 -23.80
C GLY A 107 11.21 -6.03 -23.70
N PHE A 108 10.42 -5.58 -22.74
CA PHE A 108 10.29 -4.18 -22.43
C PHE A 108 11.55 -3.65 -21.75
N SER A 109 11.87 -2.37 -21.92
CA SER A 109 12.97 -1.74 -21.20
C SER A 109 12.55 -1.39 -19.77
N ALA A 110 13.09 -2.07 -18.77
CA ALA A 110 12.85 -1.76 -17.35
C ALA A 110 13.25 -0.31 -17.02
N VAL A 111 14.31 0.21 -17.64
CA VAL A 111 14.78 1.58 -17.47
C VAL A 111 13.77 2.59 -18.00
N GLU A 112 13.18 2.34 -19.16
CA GLU A 112 12.19 3.26 -19.72
C GLU A 112 10.86 3.22 -18.94
N ILE A 113 10.44 2.06 -18.47
CA ILE A 113 9.28 1.95 -17.58
C ILE A 113 9.55 2.74 -16.29
N ALA A 114 10.72 2.56 -15.67
CA ALA A 114 11.08 3.24 -14.43
C ALA A 114 11.17 4.77 -14.55
N LYS A 115 11.47 5.29 -15.74
CA LYS A 115 11.48 6.74 -16.04
C LYS A 115 10.10 7.28 -16.41
N THR A 116 9.18 6.41 -16.80
CA THR A 116 7.82 6.84 -17.19
C THR A 116 7.07 7.38 -15.97
N PRO A 117 6.40 8.53 -16.07
CA PRO A 117 5.60 9.05 -14.98
C PRO A 117 4.53 8.06 -14.51
N PHE A 118 4.28 8.01 -13.21
CA PHE A 118 3.23 7.17 -12.63
C PHE A 118 1.89 7.35 -13.33
N GLY A 119 1.19 6.25 -13.55
CA GLY A 119 -0.12 6.23 -14.21
C GLY A 119 -0.09 6.43 -15.73
N ARG A 120 1.07 6.35 -16.37
CA ARG A 120 1.21 6.50 -17.83
C ARG A 120 1.91 5.30 -18.47
N GLY A 121 1.56 5.00 -19.74
CA GLY A 121 2.19 3.95 -20.53
C GLY A 121 2.25 2.60 -19.81
N GLU A 122 3.38 1.91 -19.91
CA GLU A 122 3.58 0.63 -19.22
C GLU A 122 3.60 0.76 -17.70
N GLN A 123 3.94 1.93 -17.16
CA GLN A 123 3.87 2.18 -15.73
C GLN A 123 2.43 2.11 -15.20
N ALA A 124 1.42 2.54 -15.97
CA ALA A 124 0.00 2.35 -15.60
C ALA A 124 -0.43 0.86 -15.62
N ASN A 125 0.21 0.03 -16.44
CA ASN A 125 -0.01 -1.40 -16.44
C ASN A 125 0.62 -2.09 -15.22
N MET A 126 1.74 -1.55 -14.70
CA MET A 126 2.35 -1.99 -13.44
C MET A 126 1.36 -1.91 -12.27
N ASP A 127 0.62 -0.80 -12.13
CA ASP A 127 -0.37 -0.64 -11.07
C ASP A 127 -1.43 -1.76 -11.11
N SER A 128 -1.85 -2.17 -12.32
CA SER A 128 -2.82 -3.26 -12.49
C SER A 128 -2.22 -4.62 -12.14
N LEU A 129 -1.00 -4.91 -12.59
CA LEU A 129 -0.30 -6.16 -12.24
C LEU A 129 -0.09 -6.26 -10.72
N VAL A 130 0.33 -5.17 -10.11
CA VAL A 130 0.52 -5.06 -8.65
C VAL A 130 -0.79 -5.30 -7.90
N ALA A 131 -1.91 -4.75 -8.39
CA ALA A 131 -3.23 -4.97 -7.79
C ALA A 131 -3.61 -6.45 -7.80
N TRP A 132 -3.51 -7.09 -8.95
CA TRP A 132 -3.88 -8.49 -9.09
C TRP A 132 -2.98 -9.41 -8.25
N ILE A 133 -1.64 -9.25 -8.30
CA ILE A 133 -0.73 -10.10 -7.52
C ILE A 133 -0.97 -9.92 -6.00
N ALA A 134 -1.27 -8.70 -5.56
CA ALA A 134 -1.58 -8.46 -4.16
C ALA A 134 -2.92 -9.10 -3.75
N SER A 135 -3.94 -9.07 -4.62
CA SER A 135 -5.25 -9.69 -4.35
C SER A 135 -5.14 -11.20 -4.14
N GLU A 136 -4.23 -11.87 -4.85
CA GLU A 136 -3.93 -13.31 -4.70
C GLU A 136 -3.30 -13.68 -3.33
N SER A 137 -2.98 -12.67 -2.53
CA SER A 137 -2.48 -12.82 -1.16
C SER A 137 -3.45 -12.27 -0.10
N ARG A 138 -4.66 -11.88 -0.47
CA ARG A 138 -5.65 -11.28 0.46
C ARG A 138 -5.96 -12.25 1.61
N GLY A 139 -5.93 -11.75 2.84
CA GLY A 139 -6.12 -12.53 4.06
C GLY A 139 -4.91 -13.33 4.54
N LEU A 140 -3.89 -13.52 3.70
CA LEU A 140 -2.64 -14.17 4.12
C LEU A 140 -1.80 -13.23 4.98
N LYS A 141 -1.00 -13.82 5.89
CA LYS A 141 -0.19 -13.05 6.85
C LYS A 141 1.18 -12.73 6.27
N PHE A 142 1.60 -11.48 6.43
CA PHE A 142 2.97 -11.05 6.09
C PHE A 142 4.01 -11.85 6.87
N ASN A 143 5.00 -12.36 6.15
CA ASN A 143 6.14 -13.07 6.69
C ASN A 143 7.33 -12.95 5.73
N LEU A 144 7.89 -11.73 5.63
CA LEU A 144 9.03 -11.48 4.77
C LEU A 144 10.24 -12.32 5.21
N PRO A 145 10.93 -12.97 4.28
CA PRO A 145 12.13 -13.74 4.62
C PRO A 145 13.25 -12.81 5.08
N GLN A 146 14.02 -13.29 6.07
CA GLN A 146 15.22 -12.65 6.61
C GLN A 146 16.38 -13.65 6.71
N ALA A 147 16.31 -14.75 5.96
CA ALA A 147 17.33 -15.79 5.98
C ALA A 147 18.60 -15.37 5.21
N HIS A 148 18.45 -14.65 4.09
CA HIS A 148 19.58 -14.21 3.28
C HIS A 148 20.27 -12.98 3.89
N ALA A 149 21.60 -12.88 3.75
CA ALA A 149 22.36 -11.75 4.29
C ALA A 149 21.96 -10.41 3.69
N GLU A 150 21.65 -10.37 2.38
CA GLU A 150 21.20 -9.14 1.71
C GLU A 150 19.81 -8.69 2.19
N GLU A 151 18.90 -9.60 2.58
CA GLU A 151 17.61 -9.23 3.17
C GLU A 151 17.80 -8.52 4.52
N ARG A 152 18.67 -9.05 5.38
CA ARG A 152 19.01 -8.42 6.67
C ARG A 152 19.71 -7.08 6.49
N LYS A 153 20.63 -6.98 5.51
CA LYS A 153 21.30 -5.73 5.15
C LYS A 153 20.29 -4.68 4.67
N MET A 154 19.35 -5.07 3.80
CA MET A 154 18.30 -4.17 3.32
C MET A 154 17.35 -3.74 4.44
N PHE A 155 17.05 -4.60 5.41
CA PHE A 155 16.30 -4.20 6.61
C PHE A 155 17.01 -3.08 7.38
N GLU A 156 18.32 -3.22 7.63
CA GLU A 156 19.09 -2.19 8.33
C GLU A 156 19.23 -0.88 7.52
N VAL A 157 19.35 -0.98 6.20
CA VAL A 157 19.30 0.19 5.33
C VAL A 157 17.95 0.87 5.42
N GLY A 158 16.86 0.11 5.32
CA GLY A 158 15.49 0.62 5.41
C GLY A 158 15.19 1.29 6.75
N LYS A 159 15.69 0.69 7.84
CA LYS A 159 15.61 1.29 9.18
C LYS A 159 16.32 2.64 9.23
N ARG A 160 17.55 2.73 8.71
CA ARG A 160 18.28 4.01 8.65
C ARG A 160 17.54 5.07 7.82
N VAL A 161 17.02 4.69 6.65
CA VAL A 161 16.24 5.60 5.79
C VAL A 161 14.95 6.05 6.49
N PHE A 162 14.28 5.14 7.21
CA PHE A 162 13.04 5.46 7.92
C PHE A 162 13.21 6.51 9.01
N PHE A 163 14.35 6.49 9.71
CA PHE A 163 14.68 7.45 10.79
C PHE A 163 15.53 8.63 10.31
N PHE A 164 15.99 8.64 9.05
CA PHE A 164 16.80 9.73 8.51
C PHE A 164 15.98 11.02 8.46
N ARG A 165 16.46 12.04 9.16
CA ARG A 165 15.88 13.38 9.16
C ARG A 165 16.55 14.25 8.10
N GLY A 166 15.77 15.03 7.40
CA GLY A 166 16.29 15.90 6.36
C GLY A 166 15.22 16.76 5.71
N GLY A 167 15.61 17.40 4.61
CA GLY A 167 14.78 18.36 3.91
C GLY A 167 14.52 19.64 4.73
N PRO A 168 13.81 20.62 4.15
CA PRO A 168 13.59 21.93 4.78
C PRO A 168 12.76 21.87 6.08
N TYR A 169 12.04 20.77 6.31
CA TYR A 169 11.22 20.57 7.51
C TYR A 169 11.91 19.70 8.57
N ASP A 170 13.12 19.21 8.30
CA ASP A 170 13.83 18.27 9.15
C ASP A 170 12.94 17.09 9.60
N PHE A 171 12.16 16.52 8.68
CA PHE A 171 11.30 15.38 8.91
C PHE A 171 12.00 14.06 8.55
N SER A 172 11.43 12.98 9.07
CA SER A 172 11.71 11.60 8.67
C SER A 172 10.39 10.85 8.51
N CYS A 173 10.43 9.62 7.98
CA CYS A 173 9.24 8.75 8.00
C CYS A 173 8.74 8.55 9.45
N ALA A 174 9.68 8.40 10.39
CA ALA A 174 9.39 8.26 11.81
C ALA A 174 8.68 9.48 12.42
N SER A 175 8.89 10.70 11.90
CA SER A 175 8.19 11.90 12.39
C SER A 175 6.66 11.75 12.34
N CYS A 176 6.16 10.99 11.35
CA CYS A 176 4.74 10.72 11.17
C CYS A 176 4.35 9.30 11.58
N HIS A 177 5.25 8.31 11.45
CA HIS A 177 4.95 6.88 11.57
C HIS A 177 5.76 6.16 12.65
N GLY A 178 6.43 6.90 13.54
CA GLY A 178 7.31 6.33 14.56
C GLY A 178 6.64 6.06 15.91
N GLU A 179 5.43 6.57 16.13
CA GLU A 179 4.71 6.49 17.40
C GLU A 179 3.22 6.32 17.18
N ASP A 180 2.54 5.75 18.19
CA ASP A 180 1.07 5.65 18.20
C ASP A 180 0.43 7.04 18.38
N GLY A 181 -0.81 7.20 17.90
CA GLY A 181 -1.61 8.40 18.08
C GLY A 181 -1.21 9.59 17.21
N LYS A 182 -0.23 9.42 16.32
CA LYS A 182 0.08 10.47 15.34
C LYS A 182 -1.08 10.63 14.35
N ARG A 183 -1.37 11.88 14.02
CA ARG A 183 -2.47 12.23 13.11
C ARG A 183 -2.04 13.25 12.08
N ILE A 184 -2.59 13.14 10.89
CA ILE A 184 -2.53 14.20 9.88
C ILE A 184 -3.95 14.52 9.43
N ARG A 185 -4.36 15.78 9.57
CA ARG A 185 -5.73 16.20 9.32
C ARG A 185 -6.71 15.36 10.18
N LEU A 186 -7.65 14.65 9.57
CA LEU A 186 -8.64 13.78 10.23
C LEU A 186 -8.28 12.29 10.19
N GLN A 187 -7.03 11.95 9.89
CA GLN A 187 -6.58 10.57 9.74
C GLN A 187 -5.53 10.20 10.77
N ASP A 188 -5.74 9.10 11.45
CA ASP A 188 -4.71 8.48 12.26
C ASP A 188 -3.65 7.86 11.35
N LEU A 189 -2.39 8.00 11.75
CA LEU A 189 -1.25 7.47 11.03
C LEU A 189 -0.81 6.15 11.68
N PRO A 190 -0.59 5.09 10.91
CA PRO A 190 -0.11 3.84 11.46
C PRO A 190 1.31 4.00 12.00
N ASN A 191 1.58 3.38 13.15
CA ASN A 191 2.92 3.22 13.66
C ASN A 191 3.60 2.06 12.92
N LEU A 192 4.64 2.35 12.13
CA LEU A 192 5.33 1.37 11.28
C LEU A 192 6.61 0.81 11.92
N THR A 193 6.86 1.11 13.20
CA THR A 193 8.08 0.68 13.92
C THR A 193 7.91 -0.58 14.75
N LYS A 194 6.68 -0.99 15.06
CA LYS A 194 6.39 -2.15 15.89
C LYS A 194 5.86 -3.34 15.08
N ASN A 195 5.98 -4.53 15.65
CA ASN A 195 5.53 -5.79 15.08
C ASN A 195 4.38 -6.38 15.93
N PRO A 196 3.18 -6.66 15.37
CA PRO A 196 2.88 -6.57 13.94
C PRO A 196 2.59 -5.15 13.40
N GLY A 197 2.91 -4.09 14.10
CA GLY A 197 2.53 -2.73 13.76
C GLY A 197 1.01 -2.55 13.80
N ASP A 198 0.50 -1.41 13.35
CA ASP A 198 -0.94 -1.26 13.10
C ASP A 198 -1.37 -2.05 11.85
N GLY A 199 -0.45 -2.80 11.25
CA GLY A 199 -0.63 -3.72 10.13
C GLY A 199 -1.18 -3.07 8.88
N VAL A 200 -2.12 -2.19 9.08
CA VAL A 200 -2.90 -1.49 8.06
C VAL A 200 -2.03 -0.57 7.20
N GLY A 201 -0.91 -0.08 7.73
CA GLY A 201 -0.01 0.80 6.99
C GLY A 201 0.60 0.14 5.77
N PHE A 202 1.40 -0.91 5.95
CA PHE A 202 2.05 -1.64 4.87
C PHE A 202 1.10 -2.66 4.23
N ALA A 203 0.39 -3.44 5.05
CA ALA A 203 -0.47 -4.54 4.61
C ALA A 203 -1.71 -4.11 3.80
N ALA A 204 -1.98 -2.81 3.73
CA ALA A 204 -3.10 -2.23 2.99
C ALA A 204 -2.72 -1.70 1.59
N TRP A 205 -1.45 -1.74 1.20
CA TRP A 205 -0.99 -1.27 -0.12
C TRP A 205 -0.63 -2.45 -1.01
N PRO A 206 -0.97 -2.38 -2.32
CA PRO A 206 -1.56 -1.27 -3.07
C PRO A 206 -2.95 -0.88 -2.59
N ALA A 207 -3.38 0.33 -2.92
CA ALA A 207 -4.70 0.84 -2.51
C ALA A 207 -5.33 1.74 -3.57
N TYR A 208 -6.65 1.64 -3.72
CA TYR A 208 -7.40 2.63 -4.47
C TYR A 208 -7.50 3.93 -3.66
N ARG A 209 -6.99 5.01 -4.21
CA ARG A 209 -7.02 6.35 -3.62
C ARG A 209 -8.24 7.10 -4.09
N VAL A 210 -9.27 7.19 -3.25
CA VAL A 210 -10.54 7.85 -3.58
C VAL A 210 -10.32 9.30 -4.03
N SER A 211 -9.45 10.04 -3.34
CA SER A 211 -9.16 11.45 -3.68
C SER A 211 -8.47 11.64 -5.04
N ASN A 212 -7.91 10.59 -5.61
CA ASN A 212 -7.19 10.63 -6.88
C ASN A 212 -7.91 9.84 -7.99
N GLY A 213 -8.90 9.02 -7.64
CA GLY A 213 -9.59 8.14 -8.59
C GLY A 213 -8.68 7.07 -9.21
N GLN A 214 -7.59 6.67 -8.52
CA GLN A 214 -6.55 5.79 -9.05
C GLN A 214 -6.08 4.78 -8.03
N LEU A 215 -5.61 3.65 -8.52
CA LEU A 215 -4.84 2.71 -7.72
C LEU A 215 -3.39 3.19 -7.60
N TRP A 216 -2.85 3.10 -6.39
CA TRP A 216 -1.46 3.43 -6.10
C TRP A 216 -0.74 2.21 -5.53
N GLY A 217 0.40 1.86 -6.12
CA GLY A 217 1.36 0.93 -5.55
C GLY A 217 2.14 1.55 -4.38
N MET A 218 2.98 0.73 -3.73
CA MET A 218 3.80 1.20 -2.61
C MET A 218 4.86 2.20 -3.07
N GLN A 219 5.44 2.03 -4.26
CA GLN A 219 6.43 2.94 -4.81
C GLN A 219 5.86 4.36 -5.00
N LEU A 220 4.65 4.47 -5.56
CA LEU A 220 3.97 5.77 -5.69
C LEU A 220 3.62 6.35 -4.31
N ARG A 221 3.20 5.52 -3.37
CA ARG A 221 2.91 5.97 -2.00
C ARG A 221 4.15 6.54 -1.31
N LEU A 222 5.29 5.88 -1.44
CA LEU A 222 6.56 6.37 -0.90
C LEU A 222 6.98 7.68 -1.57
N ASN A 223 6.87 7.75 -2.91
CA ASN A 223 7.15 8.96 -3.67
C ASN A 223 6.33 10.15 -3.17
N ASP A 224 5.02 9.97 -2.90
CA ASP A 224 4.16 11.01 -2.34
C ASP A 224 4.59 11.44 -0.92
N CYS A 225 5.06 10.50 -0.07
CA CYS A 225 5.61 10.83 1.24
C CYS A 225 6.89 11.68 1.12
N TYR A 226 7.80 11.31 0.22
CA TYR A 226 9.01 12.11 -0.06
C TYR A 226 8.65 13.53 -0.51
N ARG A 227 7.67 13.66 -1.41
CA ARG A 227 7.16 14.96 -1.85
C ARG A 227 6.60 15.79 -0.69
N GLN A 228 5.83 15.18 0.22
CA GLN A 228 5.26 15.86 1.38
C GLN A 228 6.34 16.35 2.36
N GLN A 229 7.42 15.60 2.51
CA GLN A 229 8.57 15.96 3.33
C GLN A 229 9.52 16.94 2.63
N ARG A 230 9.27 17.28 1.36
CA ARG A 230 10.15 18.08 0.53
C ARG A 230 11.54 17.44 0.34
N PHE A 231 11.61 16.14 0.39
CA PHE A 231 12.78 15.39 -0.03
C PHE A 231 12.89 15.34 -1.56
N PRO A 232 14.10 15.15 -2.11
CA PRO A 232 14.25 14.75 -3.50
C PRO A 232 13.42 13.49 -3.79
N PHE A 233 12.81 13.41 -4.98
CA PHE A 233 12.08 12.21 -5.36
C PHE A 233 13.01 11.02 -5.43
N PRO A 234 12.67 9.88 -4.80
CA PRO A 234 13.42 8.65 -4.95
C PRO A 234 13.21 8.13 -6.38
N GLY A 235 14.22 7.50 -6.93
CA GLY A 235 14.05 6.75 -8.17
C GLY A 235 13.02 5.62 -7.98
N TYR A 236 12.22 5.36 -9.01
CA TYR A 236 11.28 4.24 -9.00
C TYR A 236 12.03 2.92 -8.81
N ALA A 237 11.55 2.10 -7.89
CA ALA A 237 12.18 0.82 -7.52
C ALA A 237 13.68 0.96 -7.13
N SER A 238 14.06 2.09 -6.52
CA SER A 238 15.41 2.31 -6.02
C SER A 238 15.69 1.47 -4.77
N ASP A 239 16.98 1.24 -4.49
CA ASP A 239 17.38 0.50 -3.28
C ASP A 239 16.82 1.13 -1.99
N ALA A 240 16.69 2.47 -1.96
CA ALA A 240 16.13 3.17 -0.81
C ALA A 240 14.63 2.84 -0.58
N THR A 241 13.83 2.82 -1.65
CA THR A 241 12.41 2.50 -1.56
C THR A 241 12.17 1.02 -1.30
N ILE A 242 12.97 0.14 -1.90
CA ILE A 242 12.93 -1.31 -1.63
C ILE A 242 13.31 -1.58 -0.18
N ALA A 243 14.38 -0.95 0.33
CA ALA A 243 14.81 -1.09 1.71
C ALA A 243 13.74 -0.63 2.72
N LEU A 244 13.07 0.50 2.45
CA LEU A 244 11.91 0.93 3.23
C LEU A 244 10.80 -0.11 3.20
N GLY A 245 10.51 -0.72 2.04
CA GLY A 245 9.57 -1.82 1.90
C GLY A 245 9.95 -3.03 2.76
N VAL A 246 11.25 -3.40 2.79
CA VAL A 246 11.76 -4.48 3.67
C VAL A 246 11.53 -4.13 5.15
N TYR A 247 11.93 -2.92 5.58
CA TYR A 247 11.77 -2.50 6.97
C TYR A 247 10.30 -2.52 7.42
N MET A 248 9.42 -1.90 6.64
CA MET A 248 8.00 -1.86 6.97
C MET A 248 7.33 -3.25 6.90
N GLY A 249 7.69 -4.05 5.90
CA GLY A 249 7.13 -5.39 5.72
C GLY A 249 7.54 -6.37 6.82
N VAL A 250 8.80 -6.32 7.27
CA VAL A 250 9.27 -7.12 8.43
C VAL A 250 8.54 -6.70 9.71
N ASN A 251 8.35 -5.40 9.93
CA ASN A 251 7.58 -4.89 11.06
C ASN A 251 6.07 -5.22 10.96
N SER A 252 5.59 -5.56 9.78
CA SER A 252 4.20 -6.00 9.55
C SER A 252 4.00 -7.52 9.69
N LYS A 253 5.01 -8.25 10.16
CA LYS A 253 4.94 -9.72 10.32
C LYS A 253 3.70 -10.13 11.13
N GLY A 254 2.92 -11.06 10.57
CA GLY A 254 1.68 -11.56 11.17
C GLY A 254 0.44 -10.75 10.86
N ALA A 255 0.56 -9.54 10.31
CA ALA A 255 -0.59 -8.76 9.82
C ALA A 255 -1.19 -9.42 8.58
N ALA A 256 -2.52 -9.50 8.49
CA ALA A 256 -3.19 -10.00 7.30
C ALA A 256 -3.14 -8.96 6.17
N SER A 257 -2.83 -9.40 4.96
CA SER A 257 -2.98 -8.55 3.76
C SER A 257 -4.45 -8.22 3.50
N ILE A 258 -4.75 -6.94 3.41
CA ILE A 258 -6.06 -6.43 2.98
C ILE A 258 -5.97 -5.73 1.62
N ALA A 259 -4.83 -5.90 0.94
CA ALA A 259 -4.57 -5.29 -0.36
C ALA A 259 -5.26 -6.08 -1.50
N PRO A 260 -5.68 -5.37 -2.55
CA PRO A 260 -5.82 -3.92 -2.65
C PRO A 260 -6.91 -3.36 -1.75
N SER A 261 -6.56 -2.32 -0.98
CA SER A 261 -7.51 -1.67 -0.07
C SER A 261 -8.06 -0.36 -0.64
N ILE A 262 -8.95 0.29 0.13
CA ILE A 262 -9.44 1.63 -0.18
C ILE A 262 -8.83 2.62 0.80
N LYS A 263 -8.27 3.71 0.28
CA LYS A 263 -7.71 4.82 1.06
C LYS A 263 -8.27 6.15 0.55
N ARG A 264 -8.41 7.10 1.48
CA ARG A 264 -8.80 8.46 1.14
C ARG A 264 -7.73 9.19 0.32
#